data_73f82b11fd6f3f6ca103c02d5ea6ea28
#
_entry.id   73f82b11fd6f3f6ca103c02d5ea6ea28
#
_cell.length_a   1.000
_cell.length_b   1.000
_cell.length_c   1.000
_cell.angle_alpha   90.00
_cell.angle_beta   90.00
_cell.angle_gamma   90.00
#
_symmetry.space_group_name_H-M   'P 1'
#
loop_
_entity.id
_entity.type
_entity.pdbx_description
1 polymer ?
#
loop_
_entity_poly.entity_id
_entity_poly.type
_entity_poly.pdbx_seq_one_letter_code
_entity_poly.pdbx_strand_id
1 'polypeptide(L)'
;VGITALIVALPPREQASNAPVEFSLEQSDLIADITVTPARVGSAEIHVAIRSTVGSFAQMTAVSARMSLPSKSIPNGPVELVRTSPNHYTAEVNFPFSGLWHIEFLVKPDPSRTVLFTTDVKVGE
;
A
#
# COMPACT_ATOMS: atom_id res chain seq x y z
N VAL A 1 -39.12 3.10 -8.29
CA VAL A 1 -38.58 4.36 -8.67
C VAL A 1 -37.46 4.75 -7.72
N GLY A 2 -37.78 5.37 -6.59
CA GLY A 2 -36.76 5.66 -5.61
C GLY A 2 -36.10 4.42 -5.04
N ILE A 3 -36.81 3.35 -5.05
CA ILE A 3 -36.35 2.07 -4.56
C ILE A 3 -35.14 1.58 -5.37
N THR A 4 -35.19 1.79 -6.65
CA THR A 4 -34.08 1.39 -7.52
C THR A 4 -32.79 2.07 -7.12
N ALA A 5 -32.85 3.31 -6.76
CA ALA A 5 -31.67 4.05 -6.34
C ALA A 5 -31.08 3.49 -5.05
N LEU A 6 -31.93 3.04 -4.14
CA LEU A 6 -31.45 2.46 -2.90
C LEU A 6 -30.71 1.16 -3.14
N ILE A 7 -31.19 0.35 -4.05
CA ILE A 7 -30.54 -0.91 -4.37
C ILE A 7 -29.15 -0.66 -4.93
N VAL A 8 -29.02 0.37 -5.73
CA VAL A 8 -27.73 0.72 -6.31
C VAL A 8 -26.72 1.13 -5.26
N ALA A 9 -27.19 1.71 -4.16
CA ALA A 9 -26.27 2.21 -3.14
C ALA A 9 -25.61 1.09 -2.34
N LEU A 10 -26.18 -0.09 -2.26
CA LEU A 10 -25.66 -1.16 -1.42
C LEU A 10 -24.48 -1.91 -2.05
N PRO A 11 -24.56 -2.32 -3.31
CA PRO A 11 -23.46 -3.10 -3.90
C PRO A 11 -22.08 -2.45 -3.82
N PRO A 12 -21.95 -1.14 -3.92
CA PRO A 12 -20.62 -0.53 -3.87
C PRO A 12 -19.83 -0.85 -2.60
N ARG A 13 -20.47 -1.03 -1.47
CA ARG A 13 -19.75 -1.33 -0.24
C ARG A 13 -19.13 -2.72 -0.24
N GLU A 14 -19.83 -3.69 -0.79
CA GLU A 14 -19.26 -5.02 -0.91
C GLU A 14 -18.13 -5.03 -1.90
N GLN A 15 -18.26 -4.30 -2.98
CA GLN A 15 -17.18 -4.17 -3.94
C GLN A 15 -15.98 -3.50 -3.34
N ALA A 16 -16.18 -2.54 -2.43
CA ALA A 16 -15.07 -1.87 -1.79
C ALA A 16 -14.21 -2.81 -0.96
N SER A 17 -14.79 -3.88 -0.39
CA SER A 17 -14.00 -4.84 0.38
C SER A 17 -13.11 -5.70 -0.49
N ASN A 18 -13.39 -5.78 -1.80
CA ASN A 18 -12.56 -6.53 -2.74
C ASN A 18 -11.79 -5.64 -3.69
N ALA A 19 -12.06 -4.35 -3.66
CA ALA A 19 -11.41 -3.40 -4.55
C ALA A 19 -9.99 -3.12 -4.09
N PRO A 20 -9.10 -2.76 -5.02
CA PRO A 20 -7.77 -2.30 -4.63
C PRO A 20 -7.86 -1.02 -3.83
N VAL A 21 -6.97 -0.88 -2.86
CA VAL A 21 -6.82 0.36 -2.10
C VAL A 21 -5.57 1.04 -2.61
N GLU A 22 -5.69 2.30 -3.00
CA GLU A 22 -4.60 3.03 -3.62
C GLU A 22 -4.25 4.26 -2.79
N PHE A 23 -2.95 4.51 -2.67
CA PHE A 23 -2.42 5.66 -1.97
C PHE A 23 -1.39 6.34 -2.85
N SER A 24 -1.35 7.66 -2.80
CA SER A 24 -0.32 8.45 -3.44
C SER A 24 0.29 9.32 -2.37
N LEU A 25 1.52 9.01 -1.97
CA LEU A 25 2.19 9.67 -0.86
C LEU A 25 3.37 10.46 -1.40
N GLU A 26 3.51 11.68 -0.90
CA GLU A 26 4.62 12.54 -1.33
C GLU A 26 5.52 12.86 -0.14
N GLN A 27 6.83 12.64 -0.31
CA GLN A 27 7.84 13.00 0.66
C GLN A 27 9.07 13.48 -0.08
N SER A 28 9.63 14.60 0.37
CA SER A 28 10.77 15.21 -0.32
C SER A 28 10.41 15.50 -1.78
N ASP A 29 11.19 14.96 -2.69
CA ASP A 29 10.98 15.13 -4.13
C ASP A 29 10.47 13.84 -4.78
N LEU A 30 9.89 12.94 -3.99
CA LEU A 30 9.42 11.64 -4.47
C LEU A 30 7.95 11.43 -4.18
N ILE A 31 7.30 10.69 -5.06
CA ILE A 31 5.92 10.26 -4.87
C ILE A 31 5.90 8.74 -4.93
N ALA A 32 5.30 8.12 -3.91
CA ALA A 32 5.09 6.69 -3.87
C ALA A 32 3.63 6.39 -4.16
N ASP A 33 3.38 5.69 -5.26
CA ASP A 33 2.06 5.21 -5.61
C ASP A 33 1.95 3.78 -5.13
N ILE A 34 1.08 3.54 -4.17
CA ILE A 34 0.97 2.26 -3.48
C ILE A 34 -0.41 1.68 -3.72
N THR A 35 -0.47 0.40 -4.08
CA THR A 35 -1.73 -0.31 -4.28
C THR A 35 -1.70 -1.58 -3.43
N VAL A 36 -2.77 -1.81 -2.69
CA VAL A 36 -2.95 -3.03 -1.90
C VAL A 36 -4.20 -3.73 -2.41
N THR A 37 -4.07 -4.96 -2.86
CA THR A 37 -5.18 -5.68 -3.49
C THR A 37 -5.17 -7.17 -3.17
N PRO A 38 -6.26 -7.72 -2.62
CA PRO A 38 -7.36 -7.00 -1.98
C PRO A 38 -6.98 -6.56 -0.57
N ALA A 39 -7.60 -5.50 -0.07
CA ALA A 39 -7.34 -5.05 1.30
C ALA A 39 -8.26 -5.79 2.26
N ARG A 40 -8.00 -7.07 2.44
CA ARG A 40 -8.82 -7.93 3.29
C ARG A 40 -7.97 -9.05 3.87
N VAL A 41 -8.50 -9.71 4.88
CA VAL A 41 -7.83 -10.85 5.53
C VAL A 41 -7.48 -11.92 4.51
N GLY A 42 -6.29 -12.45 4.60
CA GLY A 42 -5.78 -13.45 3.70
C GLY A 42 -4.66 -12.92 2.84
N SER A 43 -4.40 -13.58 1.73
CA SER A 43 -3.33 -13.20 0.81
C SER A 43 -3.66 -11.92 0.07
N ALA A 44 -2.67 -11.06 -0.06
CA ALA A 44 -2.79 -9.80 -0.77
C ALA A 44 -1.48 -9.46 -1.45
N GLU A 45 -1.54 -8.53 -2.40
CA GLU A 45 -0.36 -8.02 -3.07
C GLU A 45 -0.23 -6.53 -2.81
N ILE A 46 0.99 -6.09 -2.60
CA ILE A 46 1.33 -4.67 -2.47
C ILE A 46 2.19 -4.30 -3.67
N HIS A 47 1.80 -3.25 -4.37
CA HIS A 47 2.55 -2.70 -5.48
C HIS A 47 2.99 -1.29 -5.12
N VAL A 48 4.26 -0.99 -5.34
CA VAL A 48 4.83 0.32 -5.05
C VAL A 48 5.54 0.82 -6.29
N ALA A 49 5.14 1.98 -6.77
CA ALA A 49 5.82 2.65 -7.87
C ALA A 49 6.32 4.01 -7.37
N ILE A 50 7.58 4.30 -7.63
CA ILE A 50 8.21 5.53 -7.17
C ILE A 50 8.47 6.43 -8.39
N ARG A 51 8.08 7.69 -8.27
CA ARG A 51 8.36 8.70 -9.29
C ARG A 51 8.78 10.00 -8.63
N SER A 52 9.44 10.85 -9.38
CA SER A 52 9.84 12.15 -8.87
C SER A 52 8.69 13.14 -9.01
N THR A 53 8.72 14.21 -8.21
CA THR A 53 7.69 15.25 -8.27
C THR A 53 7.70 16.01 -9.58
N VAL A 54 8.80 15.92 -10.34
CA VAL A 54 8.88 16.57 -11.65
C VAL A 54 8.44 15.64 -12.79
N GLY A 55 7.90 14.46 -12.45
CA GLY A 55 7.28 13.59 -13.44
C GLY A 55 8.20 12.59 -14.11
N SER A 56 9.50 12.62 -13.82
CA SER A 56 10.42 11.63 -14.37
C SER A 56 10.41 10.37 -13.52
N PHE A 57 10.80 9.24 -14.11
CA PHE A 57 10.96 8.01 -13.36
C PHE A 57 12.16 8.14 -12.44
N ALA A 58 11.98 7.69 -11.21
CA ALA A 58 13.02 7.70 -10.22
C ALA A 58 13.53 6.28 -10.01
N GLN A 59 14.75 6.02 -10.43
CA GLN A 59 15.38 4.73 -10.20
C GLN A 59 15.89 4.68 -8.77
N MET A 60 15.47 3.66 -8.03
CA MET A 60 15.78 3.54 -6.63
C MET A 60 16.96 2.61 -6.41
N THR A 61 17.80 2.94 -5.43
CA THR A 61 18.88 2.04 -5.00
C THR A 61 18.29 0.88 -4.22
N ALA A 62 17.35 1.15 -3.33
CA ALA A 62 16.69 0.10 -2.54
C ALA A 62 15.35 0.60 -2.03
N VAL A 63 14.41 -0.34 -1.90
CA VAL A 63 13.11 -0.08 -1.26
C VAL A 63 12.84 -1.26 -0.33
N SER A 64 12.49 -0.95 0.90
CA SER A 64 12.09 -1.97 1.87
C SER A 64 10.81 -1.53 2.55
N ALA A 65 10.11 -2.48 3.17
CA ALA A 65 8.84 -2.19 3.81
C ALA A 65 8.68 -2.99 5.08
N ARG A 66 7.86 -2.47 5.98
CA ARG A 66 7.49 -3.15 7.22
C ARG A 66 6.01 -2.86 7.47
N MET A 67 5.33 -3.79 8.13
CA MET A 67 3.94 -3.58 8.50
C MET A 67 3.69 -4.04 9.92
N SER A 68 2.71 -3.41 10.57
CA SER A 68 2.33 -3.73 11.93
C SER A 68 0.83 -3.56 12.10
N LEU A 69 0.30 -4.16 13.16
CA LEU A 69 -1.10 -3.98 13.53
C LEU A 69 -1.14 -3.58 15.02
N PRO A 70 -1.08 -2.27 15.29
CA PRO A 70 -1.02 -1.80 16.68
C PRO A 70 -2.21 -2.20 17.54
N SER A 71 -3.40 -2.27 16.95
CA SER A 71 -4.60 -2.62 17.72
C SER A 71 -4.56 -4.04 18.29
N LYS A 72 -3.71 -4.90 17.75
CA LYS A 72 -3.52 -6.26 18.26
C LYS A 72 -2.12 -6.49 18.76
N SER A 73 -1.37 -5.42 19.00
CA SER A 73 0.00 -5.47 19.50
C SER A 73 0.93 -6.30 18.62
N ILE A 74 0.69 -6.31 17.33
CA ILE A 74 1.57 -6.97 16.38
C ILE A 74 2.66 -5.98 15.97
N PRO A 75 3.92 -6.26 16.31
CA PRO A 75 5.02 -5.34 16.02
C PRO A 75 5.36 -5.30 14.53
N ASN A 76 6.18 -4.32 14.14
CA ASN A 76 6.66 -4.21 12.78
C ASN A 76 7.34 -5.50 12.33
N GLY A 77 6.85 -6.06 11.23
CA GLY A 77 7.46 -7.20 10.59
C GLY A 77 7.88 -6.83 9.19
N PRO A 78 8.95 -7.44 8.68
CA PRO A 78 9.44 -7.12 7.34
C PRO A 78 8.45 -7.56 6.28
N VAL A 79 8.38 -6.78 5.20
CA VAL A 79 7.66 -7.12 3.99
C VAL A 79 8.68 -7.24 2.89
N GLU A 80 8.73 -8.39 2.22
CA GLU A 80 9.74 -8.65 1.22
C GLU A 80 9.29 -8.13 -0.12
N LEU A 81 9.93 -7.07 -0.58
CA LEU A 81 9.62 -6.43 -1.85
C LEU A 81 10.55 -6.95 -2.93
N VAL A 82 9.98 -7.28 -4.09
CA VAL A 82 10.70 -7.75 -5.24
C VAL A 82 10.64 -6.66 -6.31
N ARG A 83 11.81 -6.29 -6.83
CA ARG A 83 11.89 -5.29 -7.90
C ARG A 83 11.41 -5.92 -9.21
N THR A 84 10.40 -5.32 -9.82
CA THR A 84 9.89 -5.77 -11.12
C THR A 84 10.31 -4.86 -12.25
N SER A 85 10.66 -3.61 -11.94
CA SER A 85 11.24 -2.67 -12.89
C SER A 85 12.00 -1.62 -12.07
N PRO A 86 12.80 -0.74 -12.70
CA PRO A 86 13.69 0.15 -11.95
C PRO A 86 13.02 0.99 -10.87
N ASN A 87 11.75 1.29 -11.02
CA ASN A 87 11.02 2.10 -10.04
C ASN A 87 9.78 1.40 -9.50
N HIS A 88 9.63 0.11 -9.75
CA HIS A 88 8.41 -0.62 -9.37
C HIS A 88 8.75 -1.87 -8.58
N TYR A 89 8.06 -2.06 -7.45
CA TYR A 89 8.28 -3.17 -6.53
C TYR A 89 6.96 -3.81 -6.18
N THR A 90 6.98 -5.12 -5.95
CA THR A 90 5.79 -5.86 -5.55
C THR A 90 6.12 -6.75 -4.36
N ALA A 91 5.10 -7.04 -3.55
CA ALA A 91 5.23 -7.97 -2.44
C ALA A 91 3.94 -8.78 -2.30
N GLU A 92 4.09 -10.02 -1.93
CA GLU A 92 2.97 -10.85 -1.49
C GLU A 92 2.96 -10.83 0.03
N VAL A 93 1.80 -10.54 0.61
CA VAL A 93 1.66 -10.48 2.06
C VAL A 93 0.44 -11.28 2.48
N ASN A 94 0.39 -11.60 3.77
CA ASN A 94 -0.77 -12.22 4.35
C ASN A 94 -1.23 -11.36 5.52
N PHE A 95 -2.50 -10.93 5.48
CA PHE A 95 -3.11 -10.22 6.59
C PHE A 95 -3.88 -11.22 7.45
N PRO A 96 -3.32 -11.62 8.60
CA PRO A 96 -3.99 -12.61 9.43
C PRO A 96 -5.21 -12.06 10.15
N PHE A 97 -5.32 -10.75 10.29
CA PHE A 97 -6.42 -10.11 11.01
C PHE A 97 -6.91 -8.88 10.26
N SER A 98 -8.19 -8.57 10.40
CA SER A 98 -8.72 -7.30 9.95
C SER A 98 -8.28 -6.19 10.90
N GLY A 99 -8.34 -4.96 10.44
CA GLY A 99 -7.99 -3.80 11.24
C GLY A 99 -7.23 -2.77 10.45
N LEU A 100 -6.69 -1.79 11.15
CA LEU A 100 -5.94 -0.71 10.54
C LEU A 100 -4.46 -1.06 10.61
N TRP A 101 -3.94 -1.57 9.51
CA TRP A 101 -2.53 -1.96 9.40
C TRP A 101 -1.68 -0.76 9.05
N HIS A 102 -0.59 -0.60 9.78
CA HIS A 102 0.38 0.47 9.53
C HIS A 102 1.51 -0.08 8.67
N ILE A 103 1.76 0.54 7.53
CA ILE A 103 2.80 0.10 6.60
C ILE A 103 3.78 1.24 6.40
N GLU A 104 5.07 0.90 6.52
CA GLU A 104 6.16 1.84 6.33
C GLU A 104 7.01 1.39 5.16
N PHE A 105 7.36 2.34 4.29
CA PHE A 105 8.25 2.09 3.16
C PHE A 105 9.50 2.94 3.32
N LEU A 106 10.65 2.29 3.34
CA LEU A 106 11.94 2.97 3.37
C LEU A 106 12.51 2.94 1.98
N VAL A 107 12.62 4.11 1.38
CA VAL A 107 13.01 4.27 0.00
C VAL A 107 14.38 4.94 -0.05
N LYS A 108 15.33 4.35 -0.76
CA LYS A 108 16.67 4.91 -0.93
C LYS A 108 16.86 5.29 -2.39
N PRO A 109 16.67 6.58 -2.72
CA PRO A 109 16.95 7.03 -4.09
C PRO A 109 18.45 6.97 -4.42
N ASP A 110 19.27 7.10 -3.39
CA ASP A 110 20.72 6.90 -3.52
C ASP A 110 21.24 6.35 -2.19
N PRO A 111 22.48 5.84 -2.13
CA PRO A 111 22.98 5.21 -0.91
C PRO A 111 23.06 6.14 0.31
N SER A 112 23.07 7.45 0.09
CA SER A 112 23.24 8.40 1.19
C SER A 112 21.89 8.99 1.66
N ARG A 113 20.78 8.68 0.99
CA ARG A 113 19.48 9.26 1.30
C ARG A 113 18.46 8.16 1.59
N THR A 114 17.64 8.41 2.61
CA THR A 114 16.51 7.54 2.93
C THR A 114 15.27 8.39 3.09
N VAL A 115 14.20 8.01 2.41
CA VAL A 115 12.93 8.69 2.48
C VAL A 115 11.91 7.70 3.05
N LEU A 116 11.18 8.13 4.07
CA LEU A 116 10.19 7.29 4.74
C LEU A 116 8.79 7.66 4.28
N PHE A 117 8.06 6.68 3.78
CA PHE A 117 6.64 6.80 3.48
C PHE A 117 5.85 5.93 4.44
N THR A 118 4.80 6.46 5.02
CA THR A 118 3.94 5.68 5.92
C THR A 118 2.49 5.84 5.52
N THR A 119 1.73 4.77 5.69
CA THR A 119 0.29 4.82 5.45
C THR A 119 -0.41 3.78 6.32
N ASP A 120 -1.68 4.02 6.59
CA ASP A 120 -2.53 3.06 7.29
C ASP A 120 -3.51 2.47 6.29
N VAL A 121 -3.58 1.14 6.27
CA VAL A 121 -4.45 0.42 5.35
C VAL A 121 -5.53 -0.28 6.16
N LYS A 122 -6.79 0.02 5.84
CA LYS A 122 -7.90 -0.65 6.49
C LYS A 122 -8.13 -1.99 5.81
N VAL A 123 -7.85 -3.06 6.55
CA VAL A 123 -8.01 -4.43 6.06
C VAL A 123 -9.33 -4.96 6.58
N GLY A 124 -10.20 -5.34 5.66
CA GLY A 124 -11.51 -5.90 5.98
C GLY A 124 -11.47 -7.41 6.07
N GLU A 125 -12.57 -7.97 6.52
CA GLU A 125 -12.69 -9.43 6.66
C GLU A 125 -13.04 -10.14 5.34
#